data_0f46a5acb6f7f3290dfe920f3fee4b3a
#
_entry.id   0f46a5acb6f7f3290dfe920f3fee4b3a
#
_cell.length_a   1.000
_cell.length_b   1.000
_cell.length_c   1.000
_cell.angle_alpha   90.00
_cell.angle_beta   90.00
_cell.angle_gamma   90.00
#
_symmetry.space_group_name_H-M   'P 1'
#
loop_
_entity.id
_entity.type
_entity.pdbx_description
1 polymer ?
#
loop_
_entity_poly.entity_id
_entity_poly.type
_entity_poly.pdbx_seq_one_letter_code
_entity_poly.pdbx_strand_id
1 'polypeptide(L)'
;MAHIVVDTSTVEDIVNLTNRICIDTYAVGKINDIFNGAGINHDMGHNKSNSHGIDTLIKTMGLPEFQEGFSFTNLVDFDALYGHRRNAHGYRDCLHEFDERLPEIIAAMREDDLLMITADHGNDPTYAGTDHTREYIPFLAYSPSFKGSGVIPVGHFADISATVADNFGVEKAMIGESFLDKLV
;
A
#
# COMPACT_ATOMS: atom_id res chain seq x y z
N MET A 1 -9.31 12.90 4.63
CA MET A 1 -8.00 12.26 4.86
C MET A 1 -7.79 11.24 3.75
N ALA A 2 -6.78 11.44 2.90
CA ALA A 2 -6.46 10.49 1.82
C ALA A 2 -5.44 9.46 2.33
N HIS A 3 -5.51 8.24 1.85
CA HIS A 3 -4.63 7.16 2.29
C HIS A 3 -4.03 6.43 1.11
N ILE A 4 -2.76 6.12 1.25
CA ILE A 4 -1.99 5.38 0.28
C ILE A 4 -1.53 4.09 0.95
N VAL A 5 -2.02 2.94 0.46
CA VAL A 5 -1.57 1.63 0.91
C VAL A 5 -0.89 0.92 -0.26
N VAL A 6 0.29 0.41 -0.02
CA VAL A 6 1.03 -0.42 -0.98
C VAL A 6 1.01 -1.85 -0.46
N ASP A 7 -0.07 -2.59 -0.74
CA ASP A 7 -0.19 -4.01 -0.39
C ASP A 7 -1.32 -4.74 -1.15
N THR A 8 -1.26 -6.07 -1.20
CA THR A 8 -2.14 -6.93 -2.00
C THR A 8 -2.92 -8.02 -1.23
N SER A 9 -3.00 -8.02 0.11
CA SER A 9 -3.33 -9.26 0.82
C SER A 9 -4.64 -9.40 1.61
N THR A 10 -5.63 -8.51 1.53
CA THR A 10 -6.94 -8.76 2.17
C THR A 10 -8.10 -8.32 1.28
N VAL A 11 -8.32 -9.16 0.25
CA VAL A 11 -9.23 -8.87 -0.86
C VAL A 11 -10.68 -8.63 -0.42
N GLU A 12 -11.24 -9.47 0.43
CA GLU A 12 -12.66 -9.38 0.81
C GLU A 12 -12.95 -8.16 1.70
N ASP A 13 -12.03 -7.80 2.56
CA ASP A 13 -12.25 -6.77 3.56
C ASP A 13 -12.18 -5.36 2.96
N ILE A 14 -11.22 -5.10 2.08
CA ILE A 14 -11.09 -3.80 1.40
C ILE A 14 -12.23 -3.60 0.41
N VAL A 15 -12.62 -4.63 -0.35
CA VAL A 15 -13.76 -4.59 -1.28
C VAL A 15 -15.08 -4.30 -0.55
N ASN A 16 -15.30 -4.94 0.60
CA ASN A 16 -16.47 -4.66 1.42
C ASN A 16 -16.45 -3.25 2.01
N LEU A 17 -15.26 -2.76 2.33
CA LEU A 17 -15.03 -1.43 2.85
C LEU A 17 -15.42 -0.37 1.82
N THR A 18 -14.87 -0.43 0.63
CA THR A 18 -15.08 0.57 -0.43
C THR A 18 -16.53 0.60 -0.94
N ASN A 19 -17.23 -0.54 -0.96
CA ASN A 19 -18.65 -0.60 -1.30
C ASN A 19 -19.58 0.01 -0.24
N ARG A 20 -19.11 0.18 1.00
CA ARG A 20 -19.94 0.74 2.10
C ARG A 20 -19.69 2.21 2.34
N ILE A 21 -18.61 2.76 1.82
CA ILE A 21 -18.20 4.15 2.00
C ILE A 21 -18.40 4.89 0.68
N CYS A 22 -18.96 6.09 0.74
CA CYS A 22 -18.99 7.00 -0.40
C CYS A 22 -17.62 7.66 -0.60
N ILE A 23 -16.51 6.89 -0.51
CA ILE A 23 -15.13 7.34 -0.63
C ILE A 23 -14.52 6.67 -1.83
N ASP A 24 -13.94 7.46 -2.71
CA ASP A 24 -13.36 6.97 -3.95
C ASP A 24 -12.09 6.17 -3.72
N THR A 25 -12.02 4.99 -4.36
CA THR A 25 -10.85 4.12 -4.35
C THR A 25 -10.14 4.18 -5.69
N TYR A 26 -8.85 4.45 -5.64
CA TYR A 26 -7.95 4.56 -6.77
C TYR A 26 -6.98 3.37 -6.78
N ALA A 27 -7.04 2.55 -7.82
CA ALA A 27 -6.19 1.38 -7.99
C ALA A 27 -5.02 1.68 -8.92
N VAL A 28 -3.79 1.51 -8.45
CA VAL A 28 -2.57 1.68 -9.26
C VAL A 28 -1.86 0.34 -9.37
N GLY A 29 -1.53 -0.07 -10.60
CA GLY A 29 -0.88 -1.34 -10.87
C GLY A 29 -1.86 -2.51 -11.03
N LYS A 30 -1.58 -3.66 -10.42
CA LYS A 30 -2.41 -4.87 -10.53
C LYS A 30 -3.65 -4.88 -9.61
N ILE A 31 -3.86 -3.84 -8.85
CA ILE A 31 -4.91 -3.82 -7.82
C ILE A 31 -6.29 -4.08 -8.42
N ASN A 32 -6.62 -3.40 -9.52
CA ASN A 32 -7.90 -3.60 -10.18
C ASN A 32 -8.13 -5.06 -10.63
N ASP A 33 -7.10 -5.74 -11.12
CA ASP A 33 -7.19 -7.14 -11.55
C ASP A 33 -7.37 -8.08 -10.36
N ILE A 34 -6.61 -7.85 -9.28
CA ILE A 34 -6.67 -8.68 -8.05
C ILE A 34 -8.09 -8.67 -7.49
N PHE A 35 -8.74 -7.51 -7.48
CA PHE A 35 -10.10 -7.33 -6.97
C PHE A 35 -11.18 -7.53 -8.03
N ASN A 36 -10.83 -7.86 -9.27
CA ASN A 36 -11.76 -7.97 -10.39
C ASN A 36 -12.68 -6.74 -10.51
N GLY A 37 -12.13 -5.55 -10.29
CA GLY A 37 -12.83 -4.27 -10.30
C GLY A 37 -13.78 -4.03 -9.11
N ALA A 38 -13.93 -5.00 -8.19
CA ALA A 38 -14.86 -4.85 -7.09
C ALA A 38 -14.35 -3.81 -6.07
N GLY A 39 -15.19 -2.81 -5.76
CA GLY A 39 -14.86 -1.72 -4.83
C GLY A 39 -13.84 -0.71 -5.37
N ILE A 40 -13.47 -0.78 -6.64
CA ILE A 40 -12.57 0.17 -7.29
C ILE A 40 -13.41 1.17 -8.08
N ASN A 41 -13.26 2.47 -7.77
CA ASN A 41 -13.95 3.54 -8.49
C ASN A 41 -13.11 4.03 -9.66
N HIS A 42 -11.78 4.08 -9.49
CA HIS A 42 -10.85 4.60 -10.49
C HIS A 42 -9.68 3.62 -10.70
N ASP A 43 -9.63 3.02 -11.89
CA ASP A 43 -8.48 2.22 -12.34
C ASP A 43 -7.46 3.15 -13.01
N MET A 44 -6.32 3.34 -12.35
CA MET A 44 -5.22 4.18 -12.85
C MET A 44 -4.30 3.43 -13.81
N GLY A 45 -4.57 2.15 -14.04
CA GLY A 45 -3.89 1.29 -14.99
C GLY A 45 -2.65 0.58 -14.44
N HIS A 46 -2.12 -0.29 -15.30
CA HIS A 46 -0.99 -1.15 -14.97
C HIS A 46 0.33 -0.39 -14.94
N ASN A 47 1.21 -0.76 -14.02
CA ASN A 47 2.56 -0.24 -13.96
C ASN A 47 3.46 -0.90 -15.00
N LYS A 48 4.28 -0.10 -15.67
CA LYS A 48 5.37 -0.57 -16.55
C LYS A 48 6.65 -0.89 -15.77
N SER A 49 6.79 -0.27 -14.61
CA SER A 49 7.88 -0.42 -13.64
C SER A 49 7.43 0.15 -12.30
N ASN A 50 8.20 -0.08 -11.23
CA ASN A 50 7.95 0.57 -9.94
C ASN A 50 8.00 2.09 -10.06
N SER A 51 8.97 2.65 -10.79
CA SER A 51 9.07 4.10 -11.02
C SER A 51 7.82 4.66 -11.70
N HIS A 52 7.29 3.97 -12.72
CA HIS A 52 6.02 4.35 -13.36
C HIS A 52 4.83 4.28 -12.39
N GLY A 53 4.82 3.29 -11.49
CA GLY A 53 3.79 3.17 -10.45
C GLY A 53 3.83 4.36 -9.48
N ILE A 54 5.02 4.77 -9.06
CA ILE A 54 5.23 5.96 -8.21
C ILE A 54 4.77 7.23 -8.94
N ASP A 55 5.12 7.41 -10.22
CA ASP A 55 4.65 8.56 -11.01
C ASP A 55 3.11 8.61 -11.08
N THR A 56 2.49 7.44 -11.29
CA THR A 56 1.03 7.33 -11.35
C THR A 56 0.40 7.66 -9.99
N LEU A 57 0.98 7.17 -8.89
CA LEU A 57 0.54 7.48 -7.54
C LEU A 57 0.61 8.98 -7.25
N ILE A 58 1.77 9.62 -7.50
CA ILE A 58 1.96 11.07 -7.28
C ILE A 58 0.95 11.86 -8.12
N LYS A 59 0.74 11.47 -9.37
CA LYS A 59 -0.28 12.08 -10.23
C LYS A 59 -1.68 11.93 -9.65
N THR A 60 -2.03 10.75 -9.13
CA THR A 60 -3.33 10.48 -8.49
C THR A 60 -3.54 11.38 -7.29
N MET A 61 -2.52 11.53 -6.43
CA MET A 61 -2.56 12.42 -5.27
C MET A 61 -2.80 13.89 -5.64
N GLY A 62 -2.36 14.30 -6.82
CA GLY A 62 -2.55 15.66 -7.37
C GLY A 62 -3.89 15.89 -8.08
N LEU A 63 -4.75 14.90 -8.22
CA LEU A 63 -6.04 15.06 -8.90
C LEU A 63 -6.98 15.94 -8.07
N PRO A 64 -7.68 16.91 -8.70
CA PRO A 64 -8.64 17.75 -7.99
C PRO A 64 -9.77 16.97 -7.31
N GLU A 65 -10.17 15.84 -7.86
CA GLU A 65 -11.18 14.92 -7.34
C GLU A 65 -10.68 14.07 -6.18
N PHE A 66 -9.37 13.85 -6.02
CA PHE A 66 -8.79 13.09 -4.91
C PHE A 66 -8.68 13.96 -3.65
N GLN A 67 -9.83 14.43 -3.13
CA GLN A 67 -9.87 15.25 -1.91
C GLN A 67 -9.96 14.37 -0.66
N GLU A 68 -10.77 13.33 -0.73
CA GLU A 68 -10.96 12.34 0.31
C GLU A 68 -11.08 10.98 -0.38
N GLY A 69 -10.15 10.07 -0.12
CA GLY A 69 -10.11 8.84 -0.87
C GLY A 69 -9.06 7.85 -0.36
N PHE A 70 -9.07 6.68 -0.95
CA PHE A 70 -8.13 5.61 -0.70
C PHE A 70 -7.38 5.25 -1.98
N SER A 71 -6.08 5.47 -2.01
CA SER A 71 -5.23 5.01 -3.10
C SER A 71 -4.51 3.73 -2.71
N PHE A 72 -4.74 2.68 -3.49
CA PHE A 72 -4.09 1.39 -3.31
C PHE A 72 -3.12 1.15 -4.46
N THR A 73 -1.83 1.10 -4.16
CA THR A 73 -0.77 1.01 -5.17
C THR A 73 0.05 -0.26 -4.96
N ASN A 74 0.22 -1.04 -6.03
CA ASN A 74 1.07 -2.22 -6.04
C ASN A 74 2.32 -1.97 -6.91
N LEU A 75 3.51 -2.16 -6.33
CA LEU A 75 4.81 -2.06 -7.00
C LEU A 75 5.37 -3.45 -7.23
N VAL A 76 5.33 -3.93 -8.48
CA VAL A 76 5.50 -5.37 -8.80
C VAL A 76 6.92 -5.81 -9.12
N ASP A 77 7.88 -4.90 -9.33
CA ASP A 77 9.22 -5.25 -9.80
C ASP A 77 10.02 -6.02 -8.75
N PHE A 78 9.80 -5.74 -7.48
CA PHE A 78 10.42 -6.45 -6.36
C PHE A 78 10.23 -7.95 -6.48
N ASP A 79 9.00 -8.37 -6.70
CA ASP A 79 8.62 -9.76 -6.84
C ASP A 79 8.91 -10.30 -8.23
N ALA A 80 8.33 -9.69 -9.27
CA ALA A 80 8.30 -10.24 -10.63
C ALA A 80 9.67 -10.23 -11.32
N LEU A 81 10.48 -9.18 -11.11
CA LEU A 81 11.77 -9.06 -11.79
C LEU A 81 12.94 -9.58 -10.94
N TYR A 82 12.86 -9.50 -9.62
CA TYR A 82 14.01 -9.74 -8.75
C TYR A 82 13.78 -10.86 -7.75
N GLY A 83 12.63 -10.93 -7.10
CA GLY A 83 12.30 -11.95 -6.10
C GLY A 83 12.26 -13.35 -6.70
N HIS A 84 11.36 -13.63 -7.61
CA HIS A 84 11.21 -14.92 -8.29
C HIS A 84 12.45 -15.31 -9.10
N ARG A 85 13.22 -14.35 -9.55
CA ARG A 85 14.44 -14.58 -10.33
C ARG A 85 15.69 -14.71 -9.49
N ARG A 86 15.57 -14.65 -8.17
CA ARG A 86 16.67 -14.76 -7.21
C ARG A 86 17.82 -13.80 -7.52
N ASN A 87 17.47 -12.60 -7.93
CA ASN A 87 18.42 -11.54 -8.21
C ASN A 87 18.53 -10.58 -7.03
N ALA A 88 19.32 -10.95 -6.01
CA ALA A 88 19.49 -10.15 -4.80
C ALA A 88 20.08 -8.75 -5.07
N HIS A 89 20.97 -8.62 -6.08
CA HIS A 89 21.51 -7.31 -6.46
C HIS A 89 20.43 -6.41 -7.07
N GLY A 90 19.63 -6.93 -8.00
CA GLY A 90 18.53 -6.18 -8.60
C GLY A 90 17.46 -5.82 -7.56
N TYR A 91 17.19 -6.72 -6.60
CA TYR A 91 16.26 -6.45 -5.51
C TYR A 91 16.74 -5.28 -4.63
N ARG A 92 18.02 -5.29 -4.26
CA ARG A 92 18.66 -4.17 -3.55
C ARG A 92 18.56 -2.87 -4.34
N ASP A 93 18.89 -2.90 -5.62
CA ASP A 93 18.88 -1.70 -6.46
C ASP A 93 17.45 -1.15 -6.61
N CYS A 94 16.47 -2.03 -6.66
CA CYS A 94 15.04 -1.67 -6.66
C CYS A 94 14.60 -1.01 -5.33
N LEU A 95 15.11 -1.49 -4.19
CA LEU A 95 14.88 -0.83 -2.89
C LEU A 95 15.52 0.56 -2.85
N HIS A 96 16.73 0.72 -3.36
CA HIS A 96 17.39 2.02 -3.47
C HIS A 96 16.60 2.99 -4.36
N GLU A 97 16.10 2.53 -5.52
CA GLU A 97 15.26 3.34 -6.39
C GLU A 97 14.00 3.81 -5.67
N PHE A 98 13.34 2.93 -4.91
CA PHE A 98 12.17 3.30 -4.13
C PHE A 98 12.51 4.33 -3.03
N ASP A 99 13.61 4.11 -2.30
CA ASP A 99 14.08 5.01 -1.24
C ASP A 99 14.41 6.42 -1.78
N GLU A 100 15.05 6.48 -2.94
CA GLU A 100 15.34 7.76 -3.64
C GLU A 100 14.06 8.50 -4.08
N ARG A 101 13.00 7.76 -4.43
CA ARG A 101 11.71 8.30 -4.88
C ARG A 101 10.73 8.60 -3.75
N LEU A 102 10.93 7.99 -2.55
CA LEU A 102 10.04 8.18 -1.40
C LEU A 102 9.86 9.66 -1.00
N PRO A 103 10.89 10.52 -1.01
CA PRO A 103 10.73 11.95 -0.76
C PRO A 103 9.75 12.65 -1.71
N GLU A 104 9.60 12.19 -2.96
CA GLU A 104 8.66 12.75 -3.92
C GLU A 104 7.21 12.43 -3.53
N ILE A 105 6.97 11.20 -3.06
CA ILE A 105 5.66 10.79 -2.53
C ILE A 105 5.33 11.64 -1.30
N ILE A 106 6.26 11.76 -0.36
CA ILE A 106 6.10 12.56 0.87
C ILE A 106 5.82 14.04 0.52
N ALA A 107 6.51 14.60 -0.46
CA ALA A 107 6.31 15.98 -0.89
C ALA A 107 4.94 16.24 -1.56
N ALA A 108 4.32 15.19 -2.10
CA ALA A 108 2.99 15.25 -2.69
C ALA A 108 1.86 15.09 -1.66
N MET A 109 2.17 14.67 -0.44
CA MET A 109 1.19 14.48 0.65
C MET A 109 0.67 15.81 1.18
N ARG A 110 -0.60 15.80 1.57
CA ARG A 110 -1.23 16.85 2.37
C ARG A 110 -0.97 16.61 3.86
N GLU A 111 -1.21 17.62 4.69
CA GLU A 111 -0.92 17.57 6.13
C GLU A 111 -1.63 16.40 6.86
N ASP A 112 -2.83 16.04 6.40
CA ASP A 112 -3.67 15.01 7.00
C ASP A 112 -3.67 13.66 6.22
N ASP A 113 -2.81 13.51 5.23
CA ASP A 113 -2.65 12.25 4.51
C ASP A 113 -1.88 11.22 5.38
N LEU A 114 -2.28 9.96 5.28
CA LEU A 114 -1.60 8.82 5.90
C LEU A 114 -1.02 7.91 4.81
N LEU A 115 0.29 7.76 4.80
CA LEU A 115 1.01 6.80 3.97
C LEU A 115 1.27 5.53 4.78
N MET A 116 0.88 4.37 4.24
CA MET A 116 1.26 3.06 4.74
C MET A 116 2.05 2.32 3.67
N ILE A 117 3.20 1.76 4.04
CA ILE A 117 4.07 0.98 3.15
C ILE A 117 4.22 -0.41 3.76
N THR A 118 3.93 -1.43 2.97
CA THR A 118 4.04 -2.82 3.40
C THR A 118 4.33 -3.74 2.20
N ALA A 119 4.37 -5.05 2.42
CA ALA A 119 4.43 -6.06 1.38
C ALA A 119 3.32 -7.09 1.58
N ASP A 120 2.87 -7.74 0.52
CA ASP A 120 1.83 -8.75 0.52
C ASP A 120 2.34 -10.13 0.98
N HIS A 121 3.63 -10.40 0.79
CA HIS A 121 4.31 -11.63 1.21
C HIS A 121 5.82 -11.42 1.30
N GLY A 122 6.52 -12.41 1.85
CA GLY A 122 7.98 -12.51 1.77
C GLY A 122 8.42 -13.03 0.40
N ASN A 123 9.55 -12.54 -0.08
CA ASN A 123 10.24 -13.10 -1.24
C ASN A 123 11.75 -12.86 -1.11
N ASP A 124 12.42 -13.73 -0.33
CA ASP A 124 13.87 -13.66 -0.16
C ASP A 124 14.60 -14.03 -1.46
N PRO A 125 15.26 -13.07 -2.13
CA PRO A 125 15.96 -13.32 -3.39
C PRO A 125 17.24 -14.17 -3.22
N THR A 126 17.60 -14.56 -2.01
CA THR A 126 18.75 -15.44 -1.72
C THR A 126 18.35 -16.87 -1.40
N TYR A 127 17.05 -17.12 -1.19
CA TYR A 127 16.53 -18.45 -0.87
C TYR A 127 16.51 -19.37 -2.10
N ALA A 128 16.59 -20.68 -1.90
CA ALA A 128 16.55 -21.67 -2.98
C ALA A 128 15.13 -21.80 -3.57
N GLY A 129 15.02 -22.03 -4.87
CA GLY A 129 13.75 -22.17 -5.59
C GLY A 129 13.22 -20.84 -6.11
N THR A 130 11.99 -20.83 -6.61
CA THR A 130 11.36 -19.68 -7.27
C THR A 130 10.09 -19.20 -6.58
N ASP A 131 9.64 -19.90 -5.55
CA ASP A 131 8.39 -19.60 -4.84
C ASP A 131 8.61 -18.48 -3.80
N HIS A 132 7.51 -17.88 -3.35
CA HIS A 132 7.51 -16.93 -2.24
C HIS A 132 8.07 -17.58 -0.97
N THR A 133 8.62 -16.77 -0.10
CA THR A 133 9.22 -17.19 1.16
C THR A 133 8.45 -16.63 2.37
N ARG A 134 8.73 -17.11 3.58
CA ARG A 134 7.92 -16.81 4.77
C ARG A 134 8.67 -15.92 5.75
N GLU A 135 8.96 -14.72 5.33
CA GLU A 135 9.51 -13.68 6.19
C GLU A 135 8.39 -12.83 6.81
N TYR A 136 8.72 -12.17 7.91
CA TYR A 136 7.91 -11.03 8.35
C TYR A 136 8.05 -9.91 7.32
N ILE A 137 6.90 -9.38 6.91
CA ILE A 137 6.87 -8.22 6.01
C ILE A 137 7.11 -6.93 6.79
N PRO A 138 7.70 -5.90 6.15
CA PRO A 138 7.80 -4.59 6.76
C PRO A 138 6.42 -3.94 6.87
N PHE A 139 6.26 -3.07 7.86
CA PHE A 139 5.16 -2.11 7.92
C PHE A 139 5.70 -0.77 8.37
N LEU A 140 5.46 0.26 7.58
CA LEU A 140 5.83 1.64 7.87
C LEU A 140 4.59 2.52 7.71
N ALA A 141 4.37 3.44 8.64
CA ALA A 141 3.33 4.43 8.56
C ALA A 141 3.92 5.84 8.74
N TYR A 142 3.47 6.78 7.93
CA TYR A 142 3.90 8.16 7.98
C TYR A 142 2.75 9.12 7.67
N SER A 143 2.70 10.22 8.38
CA SER A 143 1.87 11.38 8.06
C SER A 143 2.64 12.66 8.38
N PRO A 144 2.52 13.72 7.58
CA PRO A 144 3.08 15.03 7.93
C PRO A 144 2.56 15.57 9.27
N SER A 145 1.38 15.16 9.71
CA SER A 145 0.77 15.55 10.99
C SER A 145 1.34 14.83 12.22
N PHE A 146 2.15 13.76 12.05
CA PHE A 146 2.72 13.03 13.18
C PHE A 146 3.70 13.91 13.98
N LYS A 147 3.56 13.88 15.31
CA LYS A 147 4.38 14.68 16.24
C LYS A 147 5.51 13.88 16.86
N GLY A 148 5.60 12.61 16.57
CA GLY A 148 6.57 11.71 17.14
C GLY A 148 6.82 10.49 16.27
N SER A 149 7.55 9.53 16.83
CA SER A 149 7.78 8.22 16.22
C SER A 149 7.56 7.13 17.25
N GLY A 150 7.14 5.97 16.82
CA GLY A 150 6.87 4.82 17.68
C GLY A 150 7.06 3.51 16.95
N VAL A 151 6.86 2.42 17.65
CA VAL A 151 6.89 1.07 17.11
C VAL A 151 5.51 0.45 17.28
N ILE A 152 4.91 0.01 16.19
CA ILE A 152 3.69 -0.80 16.21
C ILE A 152 4.10 -2.24 16.47
N PRO A 153 3.49 -2.95 17.43
CA PRO A 153 3.73 -4.37 17.66
C PRO A 153 3.47 -5.20 16.40
N VAL A 154 4.13 -6.35 16.29
CA VAL A 154 3.84 -7.31 15.22
C VAL A 154 2.35 -7.65 15.23
N GLY A 155 1.72 -7.51 14.07
CA GLY A 155 0.29 -7.72 13.86
C GLY A 155 0.01 -8.64 12.68
N HIS A 156 -1.17 -8.51 12.14
CA HIS A 156 -1.67 -9.26 10.99
C HIS A 156 -2.05 -8.32 9.84
N PHE A 157 -2.11 -8.82 8.61
CA PHE A 157 -2.59 -8.04 7.47
C PHE A 157 -3.97 -7.41 7.71
N ALA A 158 -4.86 -8.15 8.38
CA ALA A 158 -6.20 -7.68 8.71
C ALA A 158 -6.21 -6.42 9.59
N ASP A 159 -5.10 -6.12 10.29
CA ASP A 159 -4.99 -4.92 11.12
C ASP A 159 -4.88 -3.66 10.25
N ILE A 160 -4.29 -3.78 9.06
CA ILE A 160 -4.23 -2.68 8.08
C ILE A 160 -5.65 -2.35 7.61
N SER A 161 -6.43 -3.35 7.21
CA SER A 161 -7.82 -3.13 6.77
C SER A 161 -8.70 -2.60 7.89
N ALA A 162 -8.52 -3.10 9.12
CA ALA A 162 -9.23 -2.59 10.30
C ALA A 162 -8.88 -1.12 10.59
N THR A 163 -7.61 -0.74 10.39
CA THR A 163 -7.16 0.65 10.57
C THR A 163 -7.72 1.58 9.48
N VAL A 164 -7.75 1.12 8.24
CA VAL A 164 -8.40 1.86 7.14
C VAL A 164 -9.89 2.04 7.42
N ALA A 165 -10.59 0.98 7.87
CA ALA A 165 -12.00 1.04 8.23
C ALA A 165 -12.27 2.05 9.35
N ASP A 166 -11.48 1.99 10.40
CA ASP A 166 -11.57 2.87 11.56
C ASP A 166 -11.35 4.33 11.16
N ASN A 167 -10.36 4.58 10.32
CA ASN A 167 -10.07 5.93 9.85
C ASN A 167 -11.22 6.55 9.05
N PHE A 168 -11.92 5.76 8.25
CA PHE A 168 -13.08 6.22 7.50
C PHE A 168 -14.41 6.09 8.27
N GLY A 169 -14.38 5.67 9.54
CA GLY A 169 -15.55 5.54 10.39
C GLY A 169 -16.55 4.48 9.94
N VAL A 170 -16.06 3.42 9.28
CA VAL A 170 -16.91 2.30 8.82
C VAL A 170 -16.71 1.06 9.66
N GLU A 171 -17.73 0.19 9.62
CA GLU A 171 -17.67 -1.09 10.32
C GLU A 171 -16.53 -1.93 9.79
N LYS A 172 -15.60 -2.29 10.68
CA LYS A 172 -14.47 -3.16 10.34
C LYS A 172 -14.94 -4.57 9.99
N ALA A 173 -14.11 -5.28 9.25
CA ALA A 173 -14.26 -6.72 9.03
C ALA A 173 -14.22 -7.51 10.35
N MET A 174 -14.61 -8.81 10.29
CA MET A 174 -14.69 -9.67 11.47
C MET A 174 -13.35 -9.90 12.17
N ILE A 175 -12.24 -9.74 11.44
CA ILE A 175 -10.87 -9.93 11.95
C ILE A 175 -10.04 -8.66 11.77
N GLY A 176 -8.98 -8.53 12.56
CA GLY A 176 -8.09 -7.38 12.58
C GLY A 176 -8.40 -6.40 13.72
N GLU A 177 -7.35 -5.75 14.20
CA GLU A 177 -7.40 -4.71 15.20
C GLU A 177 -6.81 -3.42 14.64
N SER A 178 -7.57 -2.33 14.72
CA SER A 178 -7.07 -1.01 14.32
C SER A 178 -5.90 -0.59 15.21
N PHE A 179 -4.90 -0.01 14.59
CA PHE A 179 -3.81 0.67 15.27
C PHE A 179 -3.81 2.19 15.04
N LEU A 180 -4.93 2.73 14.56
CA LEU A 180 -5.07 4.16 14.23
C LEU A 180 -4.76 5.06 15.43
N ASP A 181 -5.18 4.67 16.63
CA ASP A 181 -4.93 5.37 17.89
C ASP A 181 -3.45 5.38 18.30
N LYS A 182 -2.63 4.53 17.71
CA LYS A 182 -1.18 4.46 17.93
C LYS A 182 -0.38 5.29 16.94
N LEU A 183 -1.04 5.82 15.90
CA LEU A 183 -0.46 6.70 14.89
C LEU A 183 -0.57 8.15 15.35
N VAL A 184 0.48 8.70 15.92
CA VAL A 184 0.48 10.03 16.57
C VAL A 184 1.69 10.89 16.15
#